data_9d920a187ca70d9eb7a0ec6ab0e69c46
#
_entry.id   9d920a187ca70d9eb7a0ec6ab0e69c46
#
_cell.length_a   1.000
_cell.length_b   1.000
_cell.length_c   1.000
_cell.angle_alpha   90.00
_cell.angle_beta   90.00
_cell.angle_gamma   90.00
#
_symmetry.space_group_name_H-M   'P 1'
#
loop_
_entity.id
_entity.type
_entity.pdbx_description
1 polymer ?
#
loop_
_entity_poly.entity_id
_entity_poly.type
_entity_poly.pdbx_seq_one_letter_code
_entity_poly.pdbx_strand_id
1 'polypeptide(L)'
;MPDELYCYSGSNVLKNKMGIQDKERLHETERKLTMLRIMELLDKPLRGAFDLKHLQAIHAYIFQDVYDWAGEIFGRLKAENYLYGLEEDGFAARLAYYFSEINALHPFREGNGRSQREFIRCLALHNGYVINFVNVGKNEMLEASRESFPCEYEAMESLFRKCLRKR
;
A
#
# COMPACT_ATOMS: atom_id res chain seq x y z
N MET A 1 -11.10 9.65 -7.28
CA MET A 1 -11.82 8.44 -7.76
C MET A 1 -11.22 7.27 -7.06
N PRO A 2 -12.00 6.31 -6.50
CA PRO A 2 -11.42 5.09 -5.97
C PRO A 2 -10.52 4.48 -7.03
N ASP A 3 -9.40 3.90 -6.61
CA ASP A 3 -8.44 3.32 -7.57
C ASP A 3 -9.09 2.14 -8.30
N GLU A 4 -9.62 2.39 -9.50
CA GLU A 4 -10.26 1.37 -10.35
C GLU A 4 -9.32 0.21 -10.69
N LEU A 5 -8.05 0.35 -10.33
CA LEU A 5 -7.06 -0.69 -10.50
C LEU A 5 -7.27 -1.84 -9.50
N TYR A 6 -7.50 -1.53 -8.22
CA TYR A 6 -7.64 -2.51 -7.14
C TYR A 6 -9.04 -2.65 -6.59
N CYS A 7 -9.88 -1.63 -6.72
CA CYS A 7 -11.26 -1.68 -6.25
C CYS A 7 -12.22 -1.91 -7.42
N TYR A 8 -13.39 -2.45 -7.11
CA TYR A 8 -14.49 -2.50 -8.08
C TYR A 8 -14.96 -1.08 -8.39
N SER A 9 -15.33 -0.84 -9.67
CA SER A 9 -15.75 0.49 -10.13
C SER A 9 -16.89 1.04 -9.27
N GLY A 10 -16.74 2.28 -8.80
CA GLY A 10 -17.71 2.95 -7.94
C GLY A 10 -17.82 2.39 -6.51
N SER A 11 -16.84 1.60 -6.06
CA SER A 11 -16.85 0.98 -4.74
C SER A 11 -15.46 1.07 -4.08
N ASN A 12 -15.43 0.93 -2.76
CA ASN A 12 -14.21 0.78 -1.97
C ASN A 12 -13.91 -0.69 -1.60
N VAL A 13 -14.45 -1.63 -2.36
CA VAL A 13 -14.22 -3.06 -2.17
C VAL A 13 -13.10 -3.52 -3.10
N LEU A 14 -12.07 -4.15 -2.54
CA LEU A 14 -10.93 -4.67 -3.27
C LEU A 14 -11.35 -5.75 -4.28
N LYS A 15 -10.84 -5.66 -5.51
CA LYS A 15 -10.98 -6.74 -6.51
C LYS A 15 -10.33 -7.99 -5.96
N ASN A 16 -11.08 -9.07 -5.99
CA ASN A 16 -10.68 -10.36 -5.42
C ASN A 16 -11.06 -11.50 -6.37
N LYS A 17 -10.38 -12.63 -6.24
CA LYS A 17 -10.56 -13.81 -7.09
C LYS A 17 -11.97 -14.38 -7.09
N MET A 18 -12.72 -14.12 -6.03
CA MET A 18 -14.06 -14.67 -5.85
C MET A 18 -15.18 -13.76 -6.38
N GLY A 19 -14.83 -12.55 -6.88
CA GLY A 19 -15.80 -11.57 -7.38
C GLY A 19 -16.72 -11.00 -6.29
N ILE A 20 -16.33 -11.07 -5.02
CA ILE A 20 -17.12 -10.57 -3.89
C ILE A 20 -17.06 -9.05 -3.88
N GLN A 21 -18.22 -8.39 -3.97
CA GLN A 21 -18.37 -6.93 -3.95
C GLN A 21 -19.00 -6.42 -2.65
N ASP A 22 -19.41 -7.31 -1.77
CA ASP A 22 -19.86 -6.97 -0.42
C ASP A 22 -18.65 -6.95 0.52
N LYS A 23 -18.44 -5.82 1.22
CA LYS A 23 -17.26 -5.58 2.05
C LYS A 23 -17.18 -6.52 3.25
N GLU A 24 -18.28 -6.75 3.92
CA GLU A 24 -18.31 -7.59 5.14
C GLU A 24 -18.08 -9.07 4.77
N ARG A 25 -18.72 -9.51 3.70
CA ARG A 25 -18.54 -10.85 3.16
C ARG A 25 -17.12 -11.09 2.65
N LEU A 26 -16.51 -10.09 1.99
CA LEU A 26 -15.12 -10.18 1.58
C LEU A 26 -14.20 -10.32 2.81
N HIS A 27 -14.37 -9.48 3.81
CA HIS A 27 -13.55 -9.49 5.02
C HIS A 27 -13.67 -10.85 5.78
N GLU A 28 -14.87 -11.40 5.87
CA GLU A 28 -15.07 -12.72 6.50
C GLU A 28 -14.38 -13.84 5.69
N THR A 29 -14.52 -13.80 4.37
CA THR A 29 -13.92 -14.81 3.48
C THR A 29 -12.40 -14.71 3.48
N GLU A 30 -11.86 -13.50 3.38
CA GLU A 30 -10.43 -13.23 3.49
C GLU A 30 -9.85 -13.80 4.79
N ARG A 31 -10.48 -13.50 5.93
CA ARG A 31 -10.04 -14.00 7.22
C ARG A 31 -9.98 -15.53 7.27
N LYS A 32 -10.97 -16.21 6.70
CA LYS A 32 -11.00 -17.69 6.67
C LYS A 32 -9.87 -18.25 5.80
N LEU A 33 -9.69 -17.72 4.60
CA LEU A 33 -8.69 -18.21 3.64
C LEU A 33 -7.26 -17.91 4.12
N THR A 34 -7.03 -16.70 4.60
CA THR A 34 -5.70 -16.33 5.14
C THR A 34 -5.33 -17.14 6.38
N MET A 35 -6.31 -17.45 7.24
CA MET A 35 -6.08 -18.33 8.40
C MET A 35 -5.63 -19.73 7.98
N LEU A 36 -6.24 -20.32 6.96
CA LEU A 36 -5.80 -21.62 6.43
C LEU A 36 -4.35 -21.56 5.95
N ARG A 37 -3.97 -20.52 5.21
CA ARG A 37 -2.58 -20.34 4.74
C ARG A 37 -1.59 -20.10 5.86
N ILE A 38 -1.98 -19.37 6.90
CA ILE A 38 -1.16 -19.19 8.10
C ILE A 38 -0.95 -20.53 8.82
N MET A 39 -1.98 -21.36 8.94
CA MET A 39 -1.85 -22.71 9.53
C MET A 39 -0.89 -23.60 8.73
N GLU A 40 -0.95 -23.54 7.39
CA GLU A 40 0.02 -24.25 6.53
C GLU A 40 1.46 -23.75 6.77
N LEU A 41 1.66 -22.42 6.94
CA LEU A 41 2.97 -21.83 7.25
C LEU A 41 3.49 -22.20 8.63
N LEU A 42 2.61 -22.47 9.60
CA LEU A 42 3.03 -22.99 10.91
C LEU A 42 3.58 -24.41 10.81
N ASP A 43 3.03 -25.23 9.93
CA ASP A 43 3.54 -26.59 9.66
C ASP A 43 4.76 -26.59 8.74
N LYS A 44 4.71 -25.78 7.68
CA LYS A 44 5.76 -25.67 6.65
C LYS A 44 6.14 -24.21 6.39
N PRO A 45 7.01 -23.62 7.21
CA PRO A 45 7.41 -22.23 7.02
C PRO A 45 8.09 -21.99 5.66
N LEU A 46 7.76 -20.88 5.01
CA LEU A 46 8.51 -20.41 3.85
C LEU A 46 9.95 -20.10 4.25
N ARG A 47 10.89 -20.69 3.53
CA ARG A 47 12.32 -20.40 3.73
C ARG A 47 12.70 -19.15 2.93
N GLY A 48 13.51 -18.29 3.54
CA GLY A 48 14.03 -17.08 2.91
C GLY A 48 15.12 -16.42 3.73
N ALA A 49 15.65 -15.32 3.24
CA ALA A 49 16.77 -14.59 3.85
C ALA A 49 16.33 -13.60 4.95
N PHE A 50 15.07 -13.59 5.36
CA PHE A 50 14.47 -12.60 6.27
C PHE A 50 14.61 -11.15 5.79
N ASP A 51 14.65 -10.99 4.47
CA ASP A 51 14.68 -9.71 3.76
C ASP A 51 13.28 -9.33 3.23
N LEU A 52 13.21 -8.21 2.53
CA LEU A 52 11.96 -7.72 1.94
C LEU A 52 11.34 -8.72 0.96
N LYS A 53 12.15 -9.45 0.18
CA LYS A 53 11.66 -10.46 -0.77
C LYS A 53 11.01 -11.63 -0.03
N HIS A 54 11.58 -12.04 1.11
CA HIS A 54 10.99 -13.07 1.95
C HIS A 54 9.65 -12.62 2.53
N LEU A 55 9.56 -11.38 3.01
CA LEU A 55 8.31 -10.81 3.50
C LEU A 55 7.23 -10.73 2.40
N GLN A 56 7.60 -10.31 1.18
CA GLN A 56 6.71 -10.29 0.02
C GLN A 56 6.21 -11.69 -0.34
N ALA A 57 7.09 -12.70 -0.29
CA ALA A 57 6.72 -14.10 -0.54
C ALA A 57 5.74 -14.62 0.51
N ILE A 58 5.94 -14.29 1.79
CA ILE A 58 4.99 -14.62 2.87
C ILE A 58 3.65 -13.95 2.63
N HIS A 59 3.63 -12.65 2.32
CA HIS A 59 2.40 -11.91 2.01
C HIS A 59 1.67 -12.53 0.80
N ALA A 60 2.39 -12.78 -0.30
CA ALA A 60 1.82 -13.44 -1.48
C ALA A 60 1.21 -14.80 -1.14
N TYR A 61 1.89 -15.60 -0.31
CA TYR A 61 1.40 -16.91 0.11
C TYR A 61 0.13 -16.82 0.96
N ILE A 62 0.08 -15.90 1.92
CA ILE A 62 -1.08 -15.74 2.80
C ILE A 62 -2.32 -15.32 2.02
N PHE A 63 -2.18 -14.41 1.06
CA PHE A 63 -3.29 -13.80 0.33
C PHE A 63 -3.55 -14.40 -1.06
N GLN A 64 -2.83 -15.44 -1.45
CA GLN A 64 -2.88 -16.02 -2.80
C GLN A 64 -4.28 -16.47 -3.26
N ASP A 65 -5.17 -16.84 -2.35
CA ASP A 65 -6.51 -17.29 -2.67
C ASP A 65 -7.52 -16.14 -2.78
N VAL A 66 -7.15 -14.97 -2.28
CA VAL A 66 -8.02 -13.80 -2.21
C VAL A 66 -7.70 -12.79 -3.28
N TYR A 67 -6.41 -12.48 -3.47
CA TYR A 67 -5.95 -11.39 -4.33
C TYR A 67 -4.93 -11.85 -5.36
N ASP A 68 -5.12 -11.43 -6.61
CA ASP A 68 -4.16 -11.66 -7.70
C ASP A 68 -2.87 -10.82 -7.56
N TRP A 69 -2.98 -9.70 -6.88
CA TRP A 69 -1.90 -8.72 -6.68
C TRP A 69 -1.11 -8.91 -5.39
N ALA A 70 -1.36 -9.98 -4.62
CA ALA A 70 -0.67 -10.24 -3.37
C ALA A 70 0.86 -10.31 -3.57
N GLY A 71 1.61 -9.53 -2.81
CA GLY A 71 3.08 -9.45 -2.87
C GLY A 71 3.66 -8.55 -3.98
N GLU A 72 2.84 -7.94 -4.84
CA GLU A 72 3.29 -7.25 -6.06
C GLU A 72 3.67 -5.77 -5.88
N ILE A 73 3.37 -5.12 -4.74
CA ILE A 73 3.48 -3.66 -4.61
C ILE A 73 4.84 -3.08 -5.06
N PHE A 74 5.95 -3.71 -4.71
CA PHE A 74 7.28 -3.24 -5.11
C PHE A 74 7.64 -3.65 -6.53
N GLY A 75 7.11 -4.78 -7.03
CA GLY A 75 7.19 -5.18 -8.42
C GLY A 75 6.50 -4.17 -9.32
N ARG A 76 5.37 -3.67 -8.87
CA ARG A 76 4.57 -2.65 -9.56
C ARG A 76 5.26 -1.28 -9.57
N LEU A 77 5.82 -0.84 -8.44
CA LEU A 77 6.63 0.39 -8.38
C LEU A 77 7.80 0.34 -9.38
N LYS A 78 8.44 -0.82 -9.50
CA LYS A 78 9.48 -1.06 -10.51
C LYS A 78 8.94 -1.01 -11.94
N ALA A 79 7.79 -1.62 -12.19
CA ALA A 79 7.14 -1.61 -13.52
C ALA A 79 6.71 -0.19 -13.92
N GLU A 80 6.36 0.67 -12.97
CA GLU A 80 6.10 2.09 -13.16
C GLU A 80 7.39 2.94 -13.21
N ASN A 81 8.54 2.31 -13.43
CA ASN A 81 9.85 2.97 -13.52
C ASN A 81 10.12 3.89 -12.31
N TYR A 82 9.74 3.44 -11.10
CA TYR A 82 9.89 4.21 -9.85
C TYR A 82 9.27 5.61 -9.91
N LEU A 83 8.18 5.76 -10.66
CA LEU A 83 7.41 7.00 -10.90
C LEU A 83 8.18 8.07 -11.68
N TYR A 84 9.24 7.69 -12.39
CA TYR A 84 10.06 8.63 -13.14
C TYR A 84 9.27 9.32 -14.26
N GLY A 85 9.40 10.64 -14.35
CA GLY A 85 8.79 11.45 -15.40
C GLY A 85 7.33 11.85 -15.16
N LEU A 86 6.76 11.53 -14.01
CA LEU A 86 5.42 12.03 -13.65
C LEU A 86 5.47 13.52 -13.28
N GLU A 87 4.48 14.26 -13.75
CA GLU A 87 4.23 15.62 -13.30
C GLU A 87 3.71 15.64 -11.86
N GLU A 88 3.81 16.79 -11.18
CA GLU A 88 3.59 16.95 -9.73
C GLU A 88 2.27 16.34 -9.24
N ASP A 89 1.17 16.58 -9.95
CA ASP A 89 -0.15 16.03 -9.57
C ASP A 89 -0.21 14.51 -9.67
N GLY A 90 0.24 13.95 -10.79
CA GLY A 90 0.29 12.50 -10.99
C GLY A 90 1.27 11.85 -10.01
N PHE A 91 2.39 12.51 -9.72
CA PHE A 91 3.37 12.04 -8.76
C PHE A 91 2.80 12.02 -7.34
N ALA A 92 2.10 13.08 -6.91
CA ALA A 92 1.45 13.14 -5.60
C ALA A 92 0.40 12.03 -5.42
N ALA A 93 -0.42 11.77 -6.43
CA ALA A 93 -1.40 10.69 -6.42
C ALA A 93 -0.73 9.32 -6.28
N ARG A 94 0.36 9.06 -7.03
CA ARG A 94 1.09 7.79 -6.90
C ARG A 94 1.84 7.64 -5.60
N LEU A 95 2.37 8.72 -5.03
CA LEU A 95 2.95 8.70 -3.69
C LEU A 95 1.91 8.34 -2.62
N ALA A 96 0.71 8.93 -2.71
CA ALA A 96 -0.41 8.62 -1.80
C ALA A 96 -0.75 7.12 -1.86
N TYR A 97 -0.88 6.58 -3.06
CA TYR A 97 -1.11 5.17 -3.29
C TYR A 97 -0.03 4.30 -2.62
N TYR A 98 1.26 4.47 -2.99
CA TYR A 98 2.34 3.63 -2.44
C TYR A 98 2.52 3.80 -0.93
N PHE A 99 2.34 5.00 -0.40
CA PHE A 99 2.38 5.22 1.05
C PHE A 99 1.29 4.41 1.75
N SER A 100 0.07 4.44 1.24
CA SER A 100 -1.08 3.75 1.81
C SER A 100 -0.94 2.23 1.75
N GLU A 101 -0.49 1.71 0.62
CA GLU A 101 -0.23 0.28 0.45
C GLU A 101 0.88 -0.23 1.39
N ILE A 102 1.99 0.52 1.53
CA ILE A 102 3.06 0.18 2.48
C ILE A 102 2.53 0.28 3.92
N ASN A 103 1.64 1.23 4.20
CA ASN A 103 1.02 1.37 5.51
C ASN A 103 0.12 0.17 5.84
N ALA A 104 -0.62 -0.34 4.87
CA ALA A 104 -1.46 -1.54 5.04
C ALA A 104 -0.63 -2.80 5.33
N LEU A 105 0.56 -2.93 4.74
CA LEU A 105 1.48 -4.03 5.02
C LEU A 105 1.99 -4.04 6.47
N HIS A 106 2.14 -2.89 7.09
CA HIS A 106 2.62 -2.69 8.47
C HIS A 106 3.80 -3.61 8.85
N PRO A 107 4.92 -3.61 8.09
CA PRO A 107 5.90 -4.70 8.12
C PRO A 107 6.78 -4.76 9.36
N PHE A 108 6.78 -3.72 10.20
CA PHE A 108 7.64 -3.63 11.37
C PHE A 108 6.83 -3.59 12.67
N ARG A 109 7.39 -4.16 13.73
CA ARG A 109 6.80 -4.09 15.08
C ARG A 109 6.69 -2.64 15.57
N GLU A 110 7.71 -1.83 15.25
CA GLU A 110 7.85 -0.44 15.62
C GLU A 110 8.47 0.37 14.46
N GLY A 111 8.16 1.68 14.41
CA GLY A 111 8.80 2.58 13.46
C GLY A 111 8.21 2.57 12.05
N ASN A 112 7.09 1.88 11.78
CA ASN A 112 6.46 1.83 10.46
C ASN A 112 6.29 3.21 9.83
N GLY A 113 5.67 4.16 10.53
CA GLY A 113 5.45 5.50 10.00
C GLY A 113 6.75 6.28 9.71
N ARG A 114 7.83 6.06 10.46
CA ARG A 114 9.13 6.68 10.19
C ARG A 114 9.77 6.09 8.93
N SER A 115 9.79 4.77 8.83
CA SER A 115 10.35 4.05 7.69
C SER A 115 9.59 4.33 6.40
N GLN A 116 8.26 4.40 6.46
CA GLN A 116 7.40 4.74 5.32
C GLN A 116 7.68 6.16 4.82
N ARG A 117 7.67 7.15 5.72
CA ARG A 117 7.96 8.54 5.35
C ARG A 117 9.35 8.68 4.74
N GLU A 118 10.34 7.99 5.28
CA GLU A 118 11.70 8.03 4.73
C GLU A 118 11.78 7.36 3.36
N PHE A 119 11.14 6.20 3.17
CA PHE A 119 11.05 5.54 1.87
C PHE A 119 10.43 6.46 0.81
N ILE A 120 9.29 7.07 1.11
CA ILE A 120 8.59 7.99 0.22
C ILE A 120 9.40 9.26 -0.04
N ARG A 121 10.11 9.77 0.97
CA ARG A 121 11.03 10.90 0.81
C ARG A 121 12.17 10.55 -0.15
N CYS A 122 12.77 9.37 -0.03
CA CYS A 122 13.81 8.90 -0.95
C CYS A 122 13.27 8.75 -2.38
N LEU A 123 12.05 8.21 -2.54
CA LEU A 123 11.40 8.08 -3.83
C LEU A 123 11.13 9.44 -4.48
N ALA A 124 10.69 10.42 -3.68
CA ALA A 124 10.50 11.79 -4.15
C ALA A 124 11.81 12.43 -4.61
N LEU A 125 12.87 12.31 -3.81
CA LEU A 125 14.20 12.81 -4.19
C LEU A 125 14.74 12.19 -5.46
N HIS A 126 14.53 10.89 -5.65
CA HIS A 126 14.89 10.18 -6.87
C HIS A 126 14.21 10.78 -8.12
N ASN A 127 13.00 11.32 -7.96
CA ASN A 127 12.20 11.92 -9.01
C ASN A 127 12.34 13.46 -9.09
N GLY A 128 13.29 14.07 -8.40
CA GLY A 128 13.52 15.51 -8.42
C GLY A 128 12.53 16.34 -7.61
N TYR A 129 11.85 15.71 -6.65
CA TYR A 129 10.93 16.36 -5.72
C TYR A 129 11.48 16.33 -4.30
N VAL A 130 11.05 17.29 -3.48
CA VAL A 130 11.31 17.36 -2.04
C VAL A 130 9.99 17.28 -1.30
N ILE A 131 9.94 16.46 -0.26
CA ILE A 131 8.79 16.39 0.65
C ILE A 131 9.15 17.02 1.98
N ASN A 132 8.32 17.95 2.43
CA ASN A 132 8.45 18.57 3.75
C ASN A 132 7.22 18.29 4.60
N PHE A 133 7.35 17.37 5.54
CA PHE A 133 6.28 16.99 6.46
C PHE A 133 6.12 17.92 7.68
N VAL A 134 6.94 18.97 7.80
CA VAL A 134 6.91 19.88 8.97
C VAL A 134 5.54 20.53 9.17
N ASN A 135 4.84 20.81 8.07
CA ASN A 135 3.52 21.45 8.10
C ASN A 135 2.35 20.45 8.16
N VAL A 136 2.65 19.17 8.33
CA VAL A 136 1.61 18.11 8.45
C VAL A 136 1.40 17.77 9.90
N GLY A 137 0.20 18.02 10.39
CA GLY A 137 -0.19 17.63 11.74
C GLY A 137 -0.20 16.10 11.91
N LYS A 138 0.18 15.64 13.12
CA LYS A 138 0.13 14.20 13.44
C LYS A 138 -1.26 13.62 13.22
N ASN A 139 -2.31 14.36 13.59
CA ASN A 139 -3.69 13.93 13.42
C ASN A 139 -4.09 13.89 11.94
N GLU A 140 -3.71 14.90 11.15
CA GLU A 140 -3.95 14.95 9.71
C GLU A 140 -3.36 13.72 8.99
N MET A 141 -2.10 13.38 9.30
CA MET A 141 -1.47 12.18 8.76
C MET A 141 -2.20 10.89 9.18
N LEU A 142 -2.65 10.81 10.44
CA LEU A 142 -3.35 9.64 10.96
C LEU A 142 -4.73 9.46 10.33
N GLU A 143 -5.47 10.55 10.15
CA GLU A 143 -6.78 10.55 9.50
C GLU A 143 -6.66 10.15 8.03
N ALA A 144 -5.76 10.79 7.27
CA ALA A 144 -5.48 10.41 5.90
C ALA A 144 -5.06 8.93 5.75
N SER A 145 -4.28 8.42 6.71
CA SER A 145 -3.89 6.99 6.73
C SER A 145 -5.07 6.06 7.02
N ARG A 146 -6.04 6.47 7.83
CA ARG A 146 -7.24 5.68 8.11
C ARG A 146 -8.21 5.68 6.92
N GLU A 147 -8.40 6.82 6.29
CA GLU A 147 -9.25 6.98 5.11
C GLU A 147 -8.69 6.20 3.91
N SER A 148 -7.37 6.12 3.78
CA SER A 148 -6.74 5.39 2.68
C SER A 148 -6.85 3.86 2.82
N PHE A 149 -7.16 3.34 3.99
CA PHE A 149 -7.27 1.89 4.23
C PHE A 149 -8.36 1.21 3.39
N PRO A 150 -9.56 1.82 3.19
CA PRO A 150 -10.57 1.29 2.27
C PRO A 150 -10.38 1.71 0.81
N CYS A 151 -9.14 1.97 0.35
CA CYS A 151 -8.81 2.47 -0.99
C CYS A 151 -9.36 3.88 -1.33
N GLU A 152 -9.50 4.74 -0.33
CA GLU A 152 -9.88 6.15 -0.49
C GLU A 152 -8.63 7.00 -0.28
N TYR A 153 -7.94 7.38 -1.36
CA TYR A 153 -6.61 8.01 -1.30
C TYR A 153 -6.65 9.54 -1.35
N GLU A 154 -7.82 10.16 -1.54
CA GLU A 154 -7.97 11.60 -1.77
C GLU A 154 -7.39 12.45 -0.64
N ALA A 155 -7.60 12.06 0.62
CA ALA A 155 -7.03 12.77 1.77
C ALA A 155 -5.50 12.66 1.80
N MET A 156 -4.96 11.48 1.54
CA MET A 156 -3.51 11.25 1.47
C MET A 156 -2.89 11.97 0.28
N GLU A 157 -3.55 11.97 -0.87
CA GLU A 157 -3.11 12.72 -2.06
C GLU A 157 -3.08 14.23 -1.78
N SER A 158 -4.14 14.77 -1.17
CA SER A 158 -4.21 16.19 -0.77
C SER A 158 -3.07 16.55 0.18
N LEU A 159 -2.74 15.66 1.12
CA LEU A 159 -1.62 15.81 2.04
C LEU A 159 -0.28 15.86 1.29
N PHE A 160 -0.03 14.94 0.35
CA PHE A 160 1.20 14.96 -0.45
C PHE A 160 1.30 16.20 -1.33
N ARG A 161 0.22 16.67 -1.95
CA ARG A 161 0.20 17.94 -2.71
C ARG A 161 0.62 19.14 -1.87
N LYS A 162 0.24 19.19 -0.59
CA LYS A 162 0.68 20.25 0.33
C LYS A 162 2.18 20.20 0.65
N CYS A 163 2.74 18.99 0.72
CA CYS A 163 4.12 18.75 1.17
C CYS A 163 5.15 18.72 0.05
N LEU A 164 4.71 18.37 -1.16
CA LEU A 164 5.58 18.17 -2.32
C LEU A 164 6.01 19.50 -2.92
N ARG A 165 7.26 19.57 -3.33
CA ARG A 165 7.81 20.72 -4.09
C ARG A 165 8.82 20.20 -5.10
N LYS A 166 8.81 20.75 -6.30
CA LYS A 166 9.84 20.48 -7.30
C LYS A 166 11.17 21.03 -6.81
N ARG A 167 12.24 20.28 -6.98
CA ARG A 167 13.59 20.65 -6.57
C ARG A 167 14.22 21.64 -7.55
#